data_ab0f2c14e8bbeef00535e4330737be5e
#
_entry.id   ab0f2c14e8bbeef00535e4330737be5e
#
_cell.length_a   1.000
_cell.length_b   1.000
_cell.length_c   1.000
_cell.angle_alpha   90.00
_cell.angle_beta   90.00
_cell.angle_gamma   90.00
#
_symmetry.space_group_name_H-M   'P 1'
#
loop_
_entity.id
_entity.type
_entity.pdbx_description
1 polymer ?
#
loop_
_entity_poly.entity_id
_entity_poly.type
_entity_poly.pdbx_seq_one_letter_code
_entity_poly.pdbx_strand_id
1 'polypeptide(L)'
;PTQACIWADRLPDGAPNASQPDVLNQAINSVPSAIWADLYAPLAAHAGEDIFYRTDHHWTSLGAYYGYTALCEAMGLTPIPLSDYSKTTVTEDFYGTVFSSSGVRWVRPDSIDIYVPDDGITVTSHTFDAQGQPVEEARALYDFSYLEVKDKYSMFLGGQQPLAVVKT
;
A
#
# COMPACT_ATOMS: atom_id res chain seq x y z
N PRO A 1 4.83 -3.34 7.93
CA PRO A 1 5.20 -2.36 8.99
C PRO A 1 4.45 -1.06 8.82
N THR A 2 4.19 -0.38 9.95
CA THR A 2 3.57 0.95 9.98
C THR A 2 4.62 2.05 9.88
N GLN A 3 4.18 3.29 9.59
CA GLN A 3 5.04 4.47 9.63
C GLN A 3 5.78 4.58 10.97
N ALA A 4 5.08 4.41 12.10
CA ALA A 4 5.66 4.46 13.44
C ALA A 4 6.71 3.36 13.69
N CYS A 5 6.64 2.25 12.99
CA CYS A 5 7.64 1.18 13.08
C CYS A 5 8.92 1.55 12.30
N ILE A 6 8.77 2.12 11.11
CA ILE A 6 9.90 2.50 10.26
C ILE A 6 10.58 3.78 10.78
N TRP A 7 9.81 4.74 11.26
CA TRP A 7 10.28 6.05 11.74
C TRP A 7 10.07 6.20 13.25
N ALA A 8 10.44 5.18 14.02
CA ALA A 8 10.30 5.21 15.48
C ALA A 8 11.05 6.38 16.13
N ASP A 9 12.15 6.79 15.54
CA ASP A 9 12.97 7.95 15.94
C ASP A 9 12.28 9.32 15.73
N ARG A 10 11.20 9.36 14.94
CA ARG A 10 10.40 10.58 14.69
C ARG A 10 9.23 10.73 15.66
N LEU A 11 8.97 9.74 16.51
CA LEU A 11 7.91 9.81 17.49
C LEU A 11 8.30 10.76 18.64
N PRO A 12 7.33 11.48 19.22
CA PRO A 12 7.58 12.25 20.43
C PRO A 12 8.06 11.36 21.59
N ASP A 13 8.89 11.92 22.49
CA ASP A 13 9.34 11.22 23.69
C ASP A 13 8.15 10.71 24.50
N GLY A 14 8.18 9.43 24.87
CA GLY A 14 7.12 8.79 25.63
C GLY A 14 5.86 8.43 24.82
N ALA A 15 5.86 8.59 23.50
CA ALA A 15 4.76 8.14 22.67
C ALA A 15 4.59 6.62 22.80
N PRO A 16 3.37 6.11 23.03
CA PRO A 16 3.13 4.67 23.11
C PRO A 16 3.37 4.06 21.72
N ASN A 17 4.34 3.17 21.65
CA ASN A 17 4.67 2.45 20.43
C ASN A 17 5.05 1.01 20.76
N ALA A 18 4.18 0.06 20.41
CA ALA A 18 4.50 -1.35 20.55
C ALA A 18 5.52 -1.78 19.48
N SER A 19 6.47 -2.62 19.89
CA SER A 19 7.43 -3.21 18.93
C SER A 19 6.71 -4.13 17.95
N GLN A 20 6.46 -3.63 16.76
CA GLN A 20 5.83 -4.40 15.70
C GLN A 20 6.69 -5.61 15.27
N PRO A 21 8.03 -5.51 15.16
CA PRO A 21 8.88 -6.67 14.90
C PRO A 21 8.71 -7.79 15.94
N ASP A 22 8.58 -7.47 17.23
CA ASP A 22 8.41 -8.50 18.26
C ASP A 22 7.08 -9.24 18.14
N VAL A 23 6.00 -8.51 17.82
CA VAL A 23 4.68 -9.11 17.59
C VAL A 23 4.70 -10.00 16.34
N LEU A 24 5.34 -9.55 15.27
CA LEU A 24 5.47 -10.34 14.04
C LEU A 24 6.33 -11.59 14.26
N ASN A 25 7.43 -11.50 15.01
CA ASN A 25 8.26 -12.64 15.35
C ASN A 25 7.48 -13.71 16.14
N GLN A 26 6.59 -13.30 17.04
CA GLN A 26 5.72 -14.25 17.75
C GLN A 26 4.75 -14.95 16.78
N ALA A 27 4.17 -14.21 15.83
CA ALA A 27 3.29 -14.77 14.81
C ALA A 27 4.03 -15.75 13.89
N ILE A 28 5.24 -15.40 13.42
CA ILE A 28 6.11 -16.25 12.60
C ILE A 28 6.41 -17.57 13.31
N ASN A 29 6.78 -17.49 14.59
CA ASN A 29 7.09 -18.67 15.39
C ASN A 29 5.86 -19.58 15.64
N SER A 30 4.65 -18.99 15.57
CA SER A 30 3.40 -19.74 15.75
C SER A 30 2.97 -20.49 14.50
N VAL A 31 3.49 -20.12 13.32
CA VAL A 31 3.14 -20.74 12.02
C VAL A 31 4.43 -21.02 11.22
N PRO A 32 5.27 -21.97 11.70
CA PRO A 32 6.59 -22.19 11.11
C PRO A 32 6.57 -22.78 9.68
N SER A 33 5.41 -23.26 9.22
CA SER A 33 5.23 -23.76 7.85
C SER A 33 4.86 -22.67 6.84
N ALA A 34 4.58 -21.44 7.30
CA ALA A 34 4.26 -20.34 6.40
C ALA A 34 5.54 -19.72 5.83
N ILE A 35 5.46 -19.27 4.58
CA ILE A 35 6.50 -18.43 3.97
C ILE A 35 6.21 -16.99 4.39
N TRP A 36 7.20 -16.34 4.99
CA TRP A 36 7.09 -14.97 5.47
C TRP A 36 7.94 -14.04 4.61
N ALA A 37 7.32 -12.99 4.12
CA ALA A 37 8.05 -11.90 3.47
C ALA A 37 8.44 -10.84 4.52
N ASP A 38 9.73 -10.57 4.67
CA ASP A 38 10.21 -9.47 5.51
C ASP A 38 10.03 -8.13 4.78
N LEU A 39 8.99 -7.40 5.14
CA LEU A 39 8.74 -6.05 4.62
C LEU A 39 9.45 -4.96 5.43
N TYR A 40 9.98 -5.29 6.62
CA TYR A 40 10.62 -4.29 7.47
C TYR A 40 11.98 -3.87 6.89
N ALA A 41 12.84 -4.83 6.56
CA ALA A 41 14.19 -4.53 6.10
C ALA A 41 14.23 -3.65 4.85
N PRO A 42 13.50 -3.95 3.75
CA PRO A 42 13.51 -3.10 2.58
C PRO A 42 12.90 -1.72 2.84
N LEU A 43 11.80 -1.60 3.59
CA LEU A 43 11.21 -0.30 3.90
C LEU A 43 12.12 0.53 4.82
N ALA A 44 12.79 -0.08 5.79
CA ALA A 44 13.75 0.61 6.65
C ALA A 44 14.99 1.11 5.86
N ALA A 45 15.47 0.31 4.89
CA ALA A 45 16.57 0.72 4.03
C ALA A 45 16.22 1.95 3.17
N HIS A 46 14.95 2.16 2.87
CA HIS A 46 14.42 3.27 2.08
C HIS A 46 13.69 4.32 2.93
N ALA A 47 13.92 4.35 4.26
CA ALA A 47 13.28 5.30 5.18
C ALA A 47 13.56 6.79 4.89
N GLY A 48 14.54 7.09 4.06
CA GLY A 48 14.83 8.44 3.58
C GLY A 48 13.98 8.90 2.40
N GLU A 49 13.16 8.02 1.82
CA GLU A 49 12.31 8.27 0.67
C GLU A 49 10.85 8.43 1.09
N ASP A 50 10.00 8.92 0.16
CA ASP A 50 8.56 9.10 0.40
C ASP A 50 7.80 7.76 0.26
N ILE A 51 8.08 6.82 1.17
CA ILE A 51 7.51 5.46 1.17
C ILE A 51 6.16 5.35 1.88
N PHE A 52 5.76 6.37 2.65
CA PHE A 52 4.45 6.51 3.27
C PHE A 52 3.91 7.92 3.05
N TYR A 53 2.58 8.05 2.94
CA TYR A 53 1.94 9.35 2.92
C TYR A 53 2.04 10.04 4.28
N ARG A 54 2.19 11.36 4.29
CA ARG A 54 2.21 12.17 5.53
C ARG A 54 0.82 12.37 6.10
N THR A 55 -0.18 12.40 5.23
CA THR A 55 -1.57 12.72 5.56
C THR A 55 -2.46 11.48 5.64
N ASP A 56 -1.92 10.30 5.33
CA ASP A 56 -2.63 9.02 5.35
C ASP A 56 -1.82 7.92 6.04
N HIS A 57 -2.49 6.84 6.43
CA HIS A 57 -1.85 5.70 7.10
C HIS A 57 -1.25 4.66 6.14
N HIS A 58 -1.49 4.80 4.86
CA HIS A 58 -0.97 3.87 3.85
C HIS A 58 0.45 4.22 3.41
N TRP A 59 1.11 3.26 2.86
CA TRP A 59 2.32 3.47 2.06
C TRP A 59 1.98 4.17 0.74
N THR A 60 2.98 4.78 0.13
CA THR A 60 2.90 5.30 -1.24
C THR A 60 3.05 4.13 -2.24
N SER A 61 2.85 4.39 -3.53
CA SER A 61 3.15 3.41 -4.57
C SER A 61 4.62 2.98 -4.57
N LEU A 62 5.54 3.89 -4.20
CA LEU A 62 6.95 3.54 -4.01
C LEU A 62 7.16 2.60 -2.83
N GLY A 63 6.52 2.87 -1.69
CA GLY A 63 6.56 1.96 -0.54
C GLY A 63 5.95 0.59 -0.85
N ALA A 64 4.85 0.57 -1.60
CA ALA A 64 4.24 -0.67 -2.08
C ALA A 64 5.18 -1.45 -3.03
N TYR A 65 5.94 -0.76 -3.89
CA TYR A 65 6.95 -1.38 -4.74
C TYR A 65 8.03 -2.10 -3.90
N TYR A 66 8.54 -1.47 -2.84
CA TYR A 66 9.50 -2.16 -1.96
C TYR A 66 8.89 -3.35 -1.22
N GLY A 67 7.60 -3.27 -0.86
CA GLY A 67 6.86 -4.43 -0.35
C GLY A 67 6.72 -5.55 -1.39
N TYR A 68 6.49 -5.20 -2.66
CA TYR A 68 6.44 -6.14 -3.77
C TYR A 68 7.79 -6.85 -3.98
N THR A 69 8.91 -6.12 -3.94
CA THR A 69 10.24 -6.75 -4.09
C THR A 69 10.50 -7.76 -2.98
N ALA A 70 10.15 -7.44 -1.72
CA ALA A 70 10.27 -8.39 -0.61
C ALA A 70 9.39 -9.63 -0.77
N LEU A 71 8.18 -9.46 -1.29
CA LEU A 71 7.29 -10.58 -1.58
C LEU A 71 7.86 -11.47 -2.69
N CYS A 72 8.35 -10.88 -3.77
CA CYS A 72 9.01 -11.63 -4.85
C CYS A 72 10.19 -12.44 -4.32
N GLU A 73 11.05 -11.84 -3.50
CA GLU A 73 12.19 -12.52 -2.89
C GLU A 73 11.75 -13.73 -2.04
N ALA A 74 10.75 -13.55 -1.17
CA ALA A 74 10.22 -14.63 -0.34
C ALA A 74 9.61 -15.77 -1.17
N MET A 75 9.09 -15.48 -2.35
CA MET A 75 8.53 -16.44 -3.29
C MET A 75 9.57 -17.02 -4.26
N GLY A 76 10.82 -16.59 -4.21
CA GLY A 76 11.87 -17.00 -5.15
C GLY A 76 11.64 -16.46 -6.58
N LEU A 77 10.93 -15.36 -6.70
CA LEU A 77 10.65 -14.67 -7.97
C LEU A 77 11.60 -13.48 -8.14
N THR A 78 11.88 -13.12 -9.38
CA THR A 78 12.63 -11.90 -9.70
C THR A 78 11.65 -10.74 -9.86
N PRO A 79 11.78 -9.66 -9.06
CA PRO A 79 10.92 -8.50 -9.21
C PRO A 79 11.24 -7.75 -10.51
N ILE A 80 10.23 -7.13 -11.11
CA ILE A 80 10.42 -6.20 -12.22
C ILE A 80 11.12 -4.95 -11.66
N PRO A 81 12.23 -4.49 -12.28
CA PRO A 81 12.92 -3.28 -11.84
C PRO A 81 12.03 -2.04 -11.86
N LEU A 82 12.19 -1.14 -10.90
CA LEU A 82 11.40 0.11 -10.85
C LEU A 82 11.58 0.96 -12.11
N SER A 83 12.74 0.87 -12.76
CA SER A 83 13.04 1.56 -14.03
C SER A 83 12.17 1.14 -15.21
N ASP A 84 11.54 -0.04 -15.12
CA ASP A 84 10.72 -0.60 -16.19
C ASP A 84 9.24 -0.18 -16.07
N TYR A 85 8.93 0.64 -15.06
CA TYR A 85 7.62 1.24 -14.88
C TYR A 85 7.62 2.70 -15.27
N SER A 86 6.57 3.14 -15.95
CA SER A 86 6.32 4.55 -16.19
C SER A 86 5.66 5.18 -14.98
N LYS A 87 6.33 6.18 -14.36
CA LYS A 87 5.79 6.94 -13.24
C LYS A 87 4.90 8.09 -13.73
N THR A 88 3.71 8.22 -13.16
CA THR A 88 2.80 9.35 -13.40
C THR A 88 2.25 9.87 -12.07
N THR A 89 2.34 11.18 -11.83
CA THR A 89 1.63 11.84 -10.72
C THR A 89 0.19 12.11 -11.14
N VAL A 90 -0.77 11.50 -10.45
CA VAL A 90 -2.20 11.61 -10.81
C VAL A 90 -2.94 12.67 -10.00
N THR A 91 -2.40 13.07 -8.86
CA THR A 91 -2.88 14.22 -8.07
C THR A 91 -1.79 14.73 -7.14
N GLU A 92 -1.78 16.03 -6.88
CA GLU A 92 -0.95 16.69 -5.86
C GLU A 92 -1.80 17.24 -4.70
N ASP A 93 -3.06 16.82 -4.62
CA ASP A 93 -4.03 17.27 -3.63
C ASP A 93 -4.67 16.07 -2.91
N PHE A 94 -3.84 15.27 -2.24
CA PHE A 94 -4.30 14.15 -1.45
C PHE A 94 -4.19 14.44 0.05
N TYR A 95 -5.35 14.41 0.72
CA TYR A 95 -5.49 14.47 2.17
C TYR A 95 -6.19 13.22 2.67
N GLY A 96 -5.44 12.36 3.34
CA GLY A 96 -5.94 11.06 3.78
C GLY A 96 -6.58 11.05 5.16
N THR A 97 -6.65 9.86 5.73
CA THR A 97 -7.36 9.58 6.99
C THR A 97 -6.67 10.18 8.21
N VAL A 98 -5.33 10.25 8.22
CA VAL A 98 -4.58 10.87 9.32
C VAL A 98 -4.87 12.36 9.39
N PHE A 99 -4.87 13.06 8.26
CA PHE A 99 -5.30 14.47 8.20
C PHE A 99 -6.73 14.65 8.68
N SER A 100 -7.64 13.79 8.22
CA SER A 100 -9.06 13.89 8.56
C SER A 100 -9.33 13.70 10.05
N SER A 101 -8.62 12.79 10.71
CA SER A 101 -8.81 12.43 12.12
C SER A 101 -8.00 13.27 13.11
N SER A 102 -6.82 13.77 12.70
CA SER A 102 -5.92 14.48 13.61
C SER A 102 -6.38 15.89 14.01
N GLY A 103 -7.25 16.51 13.25
CA GLY A 103 -7.61 17.93 13.42
C GLY A 103 -6.53 18.92 12.96
N VAL A 104 -5.35 18.46 12.58
CA VAL A 104 -4.25 19.29 12.06
C VAL A 104 -4.60 19.76 10.65
N ARG A 105 -4.54 21.08 10.38
CA ARG A 105 -4.99 21.66 9.11
C ARG A 105 -3.91 22.42 8.33
N TRP A 106 -2.72 22.57 8.88
CA TRP A 106 -1.60 23.29 8.26
C TRP A 106 -0.59 22.41 7.54
N VAL A 107 -0.89 21.10 7.39
CA VAL A 107 -0.05 20.16 6.64
C VAL A 107 -0.30 20.35 5.15
N ARG A 108 0.76 20.24 4.34
CA ARG A 108 0.63 20.21 2.88
C ARG A 108 0.03 18.88 2.43
N PRO A 109 -0.72 18.86 1.33
CA PRO A 109 -1.20 17.62 0.74
C PRO A 109 -0.05 16.70 0.32
N ASP A 110 -0.36 15.44 0.15
CA ASP A 110 0.50 14.47 -0.51
C ASP A 110 0.20 14.43 -2.01
N SER A 111 1.14 13.92 -2.78
CA SER A 111 0.92 13.53 -4.18
C SER A 111 0.66 12.03 -4.26
N ILE A 112 -0.25 11.61 -5.13
CA ILE A 112 -0.38 10.20 -5.50
C ILE A 112 0.34 9.97 -6.82
N ASP A 113 1.37 9.14 -6.77
CA ASP A 113 2.06 8.63 -7.95
C ASP A 113 1.58 7.21 -8.25
N ILE A 114 1.50 6.86 -9.53
CA ILE A 114 1.29 5.50 -9.99
C ILE A 114 2.48 5.05 -10.82
N TYR A 115 2.74 3.76 -10.79
CA TYR A 115 3.75 3.09 -11.61
C TYR A 115 3.02 2.09 -12.49
N VAL A 116 3.01 2.32 -13.78
CA VAL A 116 2.27 1.51 -14.74
C VAL A 116 3.26 0.76 -15.61
N PRO A 117 3.16 -0.57 -15.73
CA PRO A 117 3.91 -1.32 -16.72
C PRO A 117 3.37 -1.00 -18.13
N ASP A 118 4.21 -1.21 -19.13
CA ASP A 118 3.85 -0.89 -20.52
C ASP A 118 2.82 -1.86 -21.14
N ASP A 119 2.58 -3.02 -20.52
CA ASP A 119 1.68 -4.06 -21.03
C ASP A 119 0.35 -4.14 -20.28
N GLY A 120 -0.67 -4.57 -21.00
CA GLY A 120 -2.06 -4.60 -20.58
C GLY A 120 -2.34 -5.47 -19.36
N ILE A 121 -2.57 -4.82 -18.23
CA ILE A 121 -3.04 -5.46 -17.02
C ILE A 121 -4.55 -5.65 -17.10
N THR A 122 -5.02 -6.83 -16.73
CA THR A 122 -6.45 -7.08 -16.50
C THR A 122 -6.73 -7.32 -15.04
N VAL A 123 -7.82 -6.73 -14.53
CA VAL A 123 -8.27 -6.92 -13.15
C VAL A 123 -9.69 -7.46 -13.16
N THR A 124 -9.90 -8.52 -12.41
CA THR A 124 -11.23 -9.09 -12.17
C THR A 124 -11.50 -9.09 -10.68
N SER A 125 -12.57 -8.45 -10.23
CA SER A 125 -13.05 -8.56 -8.86
C SER A 125 -14.04 -9.70 -8.74
N HIS A 126 -14.00 -10.38 -7.61
CA HIS A 126 -14.90 -11.46 -7.25
C HIS A 126 -15.65 -11.06 -5.99
N THR A 127 -16.95 -11.03 -6.08
CA THR A 127 -17.85 -10.65 -4.98
C THR A 127 -19.05 -11.58 -4.92
N PHE A 128 -20.04 -11.27 -4.08
CA PHE A 128 -21.29 -12.00 -4.01
C PHE A 128 -22.44 -11.04 -4.19
N ASP A 129 -23.47 -11.47 -4.91
CA ASP A 129 -24.72 -10.71 -5.01
C ASP A 129 -25.56 -10.82 -3.72
N ALA A 130 -26.72 -10.14 -3.71
CA ALA A 130 -27.64 -10.16 -2.57
C ALA A 130 -28.22 -11.55 -2.28
N GLN A 131 -28.12 -12.50 -3.21
CA GLN A 131 -28.54 -13.89 -3.10
C GLN A 131 -27.40 -14.83 -2.73
N GLY A 132 -26.17 -14.27 -2.50
CA GLY A 132 -24.98 -15.03 -2.15
C GLY A 132 -24.35 -15.79 -3.32
N GLN A 133 -24.72 -15.45 -4.57
CA GLN A 133 -24.10 -16.06 -5.74
C GLN A 133 -22.81 -15.32 -6.11
N PRO A 134 -21.77 -16.03 -6.55
CA PRO A 134 -20.52 -15.39 -6.98
C PRO A 134 -20.74 -14.52 -8.21
N VAL A 135 -20.19 -13.31 -8.17
CA VAL A 135 -20.22 -12.35 -9.27
C VAL A 135 -18.78 -11.97 -9.61
N GLU A 136 -18.46 -12.02 -10.89
CA GLU A 136 -17.18 -11.57 -11.42
C GLU A 136 -17.38 -10.30 -12.26
N GLU A 137 -16.57 -9.28 -11.99
CA GLU A 137 -16.63 -8.02 -12.70
C GLU A 137 -15.23 -7.61 -13.16
N ALA A 138 -15.11 -7.25 -14.45
CA ALA A 138 -13.91 -6.60 -14.94
C ALA A 138 -13.78 -5.20 -14.32
N ARG A 139 -12.58 -4.87 -13.84
CA ARG A 139 -12.30 -3.58 -13.21
C ARG A 139 -11.04 -2.94 -13.79
N ALA A 140 -10.94 -1.64 -13.64
CA ALA A 140 -9.69 -0.94 -13.89
C ALA A 140 -8.72 -1.16 -12.70
N LEU A 141 -7.41 -1.21 -12.99
CA LEU A 141 -6.39 -1.21 -11.95
C LEU A 141 -6.45 0.09 -11.13
N TYR A 142 -6.73 1.21 -11.81
CA TYR A 142 -6.91 2.53 -11.24
C TYR A 142 -8.25 3.12 -11.68
N ASP A 143 -9.12 3.41 -10.72
CA ASP A 143 -10.40 4.10 -10.98
C ASP A 143 -10.21 5.60 -10.68
N PHE A 144 -9.91 6.37 -11.70
CA PHE A 144 -9.63 7.80 -11.56
C PHE A 144 -10.84 8.64 -11.15
N SER A 145 -12.06 8.10 -11.15
CA SER A 145 -13.23 8.83 -10.65
C SER A 145 -13.10 9.17 -9.16
N TYR A 146 -12.33 8.38 -8.41
CA TYR A 146 -12.04 8.65 -7.00
C TYR A 146 -11.14 9.88 -6.78
N LEU A 147 -10.46 10.40 -7.79
CA LEU A 147 -9.67 11.63 -7.66
C LEU A 147 -10.55 12.86 -7.45
N GLU A 148 -11.82 12.79 -7.83
CA GLU A 148 -12.81 13.87 -7.66
C GLU A 148 -13.51 13.85 -6.29
N VAL A 149 -13.26 12.83 -5.47
CA VAL A 149 -13.88 12.69 -4.15
C VAL A 149 -12.83 12.75 -3.03
N LYS A 150 -13.30 12.83 -1.79
CA LYS A 150 -12.41 12.94 -0.62
C LYS A 150 -11.52 11.71 -0.45
N ASP A 151 -12.06 10.53 -0.68
CA ASP A 151 -11.34 9.25 -0.56
C ASP A 151 -10.62 8.92 -1.87
N LYS A 152 -9.58 9.70 -2.17
CA LYS A 152 -8.78 9.51 -3.40
C LYS A 152 -8.00 8.19 -3.39
N TYR A 153 -7.67 7.64 -2.21
CA TYR A 153 -6.92 6.38 -2.13
C TYR A 153 -7.71 5.19 -2.69
N SER A 154 -9.03 5.24 -2.65
CA SER A 154 -9.89 4.22 -3.27
C SER A 154 -9.76 4.15 -4.80
N MET A 155 -9.00 5.03 -5.44
CA MET A 155 -8.65 4.86 -6.87
C MET A 155 -7.91 3.55 -7.14
N PHE A 156 -7.16 3.04 -6.17
CA PHE A 156 -6.52 1.74 -6.29
C PHE A 156 -7.58 0.64 -6.24
N LEU A 157 -7.74 -0.07 -7.34
CA LEU A 157 -8.71 -1.17 -7.52
C LEU A 157 -10.19 -0.76 -7.35
N GLY A 158 -10.52 0.52 -7.32
CA GLY A 158 -11.89 0.99 -7.03
C GLY A 158 -12.32 0.72 -5.58
N GLY A 159 -11.37 0.79 -4.64
CA GLY A 159 -11.58 0.52 -3.22
C GLY A 159 -11.40 -0.95 -2.82
N GLN A 160 -11.93 -1.31 -1.65
CA GLN A 160 -11.76 -2.65 -1.09
C GLN A 160 -12.55 -3.69 -1.88
N GLN A 161 -11.91 -4.79 -2.24
CA GLN A 161 -12.51 -5.92 -2.93
C GLN A 161 -12.34 -7.19 -2.07
N PRO A 162 -13.36 -8.06 -1.96
CA PRO A 162 -13.23 -9.33 -1.24
C PRO A 162 -12.14 -10.24 -1.84
N LEU A 163 -12.04 -10.25 -3.16
CA LEU A 163 -10.99 -10.90 -3.92
C LEU A 163 -10.79 -10.13 -5.24
N ALA A 164 -9.55 -9.80 -5.56
CA ALA A 164 -9.17 -9.27 -6.85
C ALA A 164 -8.10 -10.15 -7.48
N VAL A 165 -8.27 -10.48 -8.75
CA VAL A 165 -7.28 -11.20 -9.56
C VAL A 165 -6.70 -10.21 -10.56
N VAL A 166 -5.39 -9.97 -10.46
CA VAL A 166 -4.64 -9.14 -11.39
C VAL A 166 -3.80 -10.05 -12.26
N LYS A 167 -3.97 -9.95 -13.57
CA LYS A 167 -3.16 -10.67 -14.56
C LYS A 167 -2.31 -9.65 -15.32
N THR A 168 -1.03 -9.95 -15.41
CA THR A 168 0.00 -9.19 -16.13
C THR A 168 0.54 -9.99 -17.28
#